data_b3b2f4a170f469120eaaa05c52b97ec5
#
_entry.id   b3b2f4a170f469120eaaa05c52b97ec5
#
_cell.length_a   1.000
_cell.length_b   1.000
_cell.length_c   1.000
_cell.angle_alpha   90.00
_cell.angle_beta   90.00
_cell.angle_gamma   90.00
#
_symmetry.space_group_name_H-M   'P 1'
#
loop_
_entity.id
_entity.type
_entity.pdbx_description
1 polymer ?
#
loop_
_entity_poly.entity_id
_entity_poly.type
_entity_poly.pdbx_seq_one_letter_code
_entity_poly.pdbx_strand_id
1 'polypeptide(L)'
;MLHPNRWAAGNGCGRSASTSRYGAGTPPQAFALFRQLDLAEQHEVQRLLNELGRAARGEHPRGGSGRGRMVVVTNPDATGYRIERDSMGEVEVPTEALWRAQTQRAVQNFPISGRGIEPAQIRALAQIKGAAAEVNGELGVIDANVAAAIAAAAAHVADGGYDDQFPVDVFQTGSGTSSNMNTNEVIATLASRELGADVHPNDDVNASQSSNDVFPSSIHLAATEFVARDLLPSLAHLAQALEAKAVEFETVVKAGRTHLMDATPVTLGQEFGGYAAQVRYGIERLESALPRLAELPLGGTAVGTGINTPLGFAARVVERLRNSTGLPLTEARNHFEAQGARDALVETSGQLRTVAVGLYKVANDIRWMGSGPRAGLRELRIPDLQPGSSIMPGKVNPVVCEAVRQVCAQVIGNDAAVTFAGSQGDFELNVMLPVMARNVLESIKLLAASGRLLADRCVVGLVADAEVCLAYAEGSPSIVTPLNRHLGYDEAASIAKEALAKQVSIREVVVARGHLDSGRLTETQLDEALDLLRMTHP
;
A
#
# COMPACT_ATOMS: atom_id res chain seq x y z
N MET A 1 -25.71 -30.50 -33.01
CA MET A 1 -27.15 -30.77 -33.07
C MET A 1 -27.85 -30.13 -31.92
N LEU A 2 -28.84 -29.29 -32.28
CA LEU A 2 -29.96 -28.77 -31.51
C LEU A 2 -29.74 -27.61 -30.57
N HIS A 3 -30.24 -26.53 -31.01
CA HIS A 3 -30.63 -25.20 -30.56
C HIS A 3 -31.91 -25.21 -29.66
N PRO A 4 -32.48 -24.06 -29.34
CA PRO A 4 -32.71 -23.42 -28.05
C PRO A 4 -34.21 -23.32 -27.70
N ASN A 5 -34.57 -22.68 -26.56
CA ASN A 5 -35.73 -21.78 -26.48
C ASN A 5 -36.04 -21.31 -25.04
N ARG A 6 -36.13 -19.98 -24.91
CA ARG A 6 -37.29 -19.16 -24.48
C ARG A 6 -38.00 -19.51 -23.16
N TRP A 7 -38.02 -18.53 -22.31
CA TRP A 7 -39.25 -18.12 -21.63
C TRP A 7 -39.32 -16.61 -21.49
N ALA A 8 -40.43 -16.08 -21.94
CA ALA A 8 -40.81 -14.67 -21.87
C ALA A 8 -41.96 -14.48 -20.89
N ALA A 9 -41.95 -13.31 -20.27
CA ALA A 9 -43.09 -12.49 -19.84
C ALA A 9 -44.16 -13.03 -18.86
N GLY A 10 -44.44 -12.26 -17.83
CA GLY A 10 -45.63 -12.29 -17.01
C GLY A 10 -45.74 -11.12 -16.05
N ASN A 11 -46.62 -10.20 -16.39
CA ASN A 11 -47.02 -8.96 -15.70
C ASN A 11 -47.56 -9.14 -14.26
N GLY A 12 -47.44 -8.06 -13.46
CA GLY A 12 -48.59 -7.75 -12.60
C GLY A 12 -48.31 -7.07 -11.27
N CYS A 13 -48.39 -5.76 -11.23
CA CYS A 13 -49.15 -4.91 -10.30
C CYS A 13 -48.93 -5.01 -8.77
N GLY A 14 -48.64 -3.85 -8.16
CA GLY A 14 -48.85 -3.62 -6.71
C GLY A 14 -48.14 -2.35 -6.20
N ARG A 15 -48.88 -1.26 -6.16
CA ARG A 15 -48.45 0.06 -5.64
C ARG A 15 -48.29 0.04 -4.11
N SER A 16 -47.27 0.71 -3.59
CA SER A 16 -47.49 1.67 -2.50
C SER A 16 -46.34 2.68 -2.45
N ALA A 17 -46.67 3.93 -2.45
CA ALA A 17 -45.80 5.09 -2.41
C ALA A 17 -45.43 5.41 -0.96
N SER A 18 -44.14 5.72 -0.75
CA SER A 18 -43.72 6.59 0.36
C SER A 18 -42.83 7.69 -0.19
N THR A 19 -43.39 8.89 -0.13
CA THR A 19 -42.74 10.14 -0.52
C THR A 19 -41.68 10.53 0.48
N SER A 20 -40.42 10.61 0.06
CA SER A 20 -39.40 11.44 0.72
C SER A 20 -39.02 12.58 -0.21
N ARG A 21 -39.12 13.80 0.33
CA ARG A 21 -38.89 15.07 -0.35
C ARG A 21 -37.42 15.18 -0.77
N TYR A 22 -37.16 15.30 -2.06
CA TYR A 22 -35.94 15.90 -2.61
C TYR A 22 -36.32 17.11 -3.45
N GLY A 23 -35.50 18.16 -3.27
CA GLY A 23 -35.71 19.48 -3.83
C GLY A 23 -35.72 19.52 -5.35
N ALA A 24 -36.30 20.58 -5.84
CA ALA A 24 -36.62 20.91 -7.21
C ALA A 24 -35.50 20.59 -8.22
N GLY A 25 -35.77 19.68 -9.14
CA GLY A 25 -34.91 19.36 -10.25
C GLY A 25 -34.80 20.52 -11.26
N THR A 26 -33.60 20.75 -11.73
CA THR A 26 -33.30 21.65 -12.85
C THR A 26 -34.05 21.17 -14.10
N PRO A 27 -34.76 22.04 -14.83
CA PRO A 27 -35.53 21.63 -16.01
C PRO A 27 -34.62 21.04 -17.10
N PRO A 28 -35.09 20.04 -17.87
CA PRO A 28 -34.30 19.40 -18.94
C PRO A 28 -33.73 20.36 -19.99
N GLN A 29 -34.36 21.53 -20.16
CA GLN A 29 -33.91 22.57 -21.09
C GLN A 29 -32.64 23.30 -20.66
N ALA A 30 -32.35 23.39 -19.35
CA ALA A 30 -31.12 24.02 -18.85
C ALA A 30 -29.90 23.13 -19.11
N PHE A 31 -30.06 21.80 -19.08
CA PHE A 31 -28.99 20.83 -19.41
C PHE A 31 -28.65 20.82 -20.91
N ALA A 32 -29.63 21.08 -21.77
CA ALA A 32 -29.41 21.16 -23.22
C ALA A 32 -28.65 22.44 -23.62
N LEU A 33 -28.95 23.56 -22.96
CA LEU A 33 -28.23 24.82 -23.15
C LEU A 33 -26.78 24.75 -22.63
N PHE A 34 -26.54 24.11 -21.49
CA PHE A 34 -25.21 23.94 -20.92
C PHE A 34 -24.26 23.18 -21.86
N ARG A 35 -24.76 22.20 -22.62
CA ARG A 35 -23.98 21.44 -23.62
C ARG A 35 -23.62 22.20 -24.89
N GLN A 36 -24.22 23.36 -25.10
CA GLN A 36 -23.95 24.23 -26.26
C GLN A 36 -22.89 25.31 -25.97
N LEU A 37 -22.50 25.46 -24.71
CA LEU A 37 -21.43 26.34 -24.28
C LEU A 37 -20.06 25.72 -24.57
N ASP A 38 -19.07 26.55 -24.81
CA ASP A 38 -17.68 26.05 -24.87
C ASP A 38 -17.16 25.63 -23.48
N LEU A 39 -16.00 25.00 -23.45
CA LEU A 39 -15.43 24.45 -22.20
C LEU A 39 -15.15 25.53 -21.14
N ALA A 40 -14.78 26.73 -21.54
CA ALA A 40 -14.52 27.85 -20.63
C ALA A 40 -15.82 28.38 -20.03
N GLU A 41 -16.86 28.52 -20.86
CA GLU A 41 -18.20 28.94 -20.44
C GLU A 41 -18.87 27.89 -19.53
N GLN A 42 -18.69 26.60 -19.80
CA GLN A 42 -19.19 25.52 -18.94
C GLN A 42 -18.54 25.56 -17.54
N HIS A 43 -17.23 25.82 -17.47
CA HIS A 43 -16.53 25.98 -16.19
C HIS A 43 -16.99 27.20 -15.41
N GLU A 44 -17.27 28.31 -16.09
CA GLU A 44 -17.73 29.53 -15.45
C GLU A 44 -19.16 29.39 -14.90
N VAL A 45 -20.06 28.77 -15.66
CA VAL A 45 -21.42 28.45 -15.19
C VAL A 45 -21.38 27.50 -13.99
N GLN A 46 -20.51 26.49 -14.00
CA GLN A 46 -20.36 25.57 -12.88
C GLN A 46 -19.80 26.28 -11.64
N ARG A 47 -18.87 27.20 -11.79
CA ARG A 47 -18.33 28.03 -10.72
C ARG A 47 -19.43 28.86 -10.06
N LEU A 48 -20.23 29.57 -10.86
CA LEU A 48 -21.34 30.43 -10.42
C LEU A 48 -22.42 29.61 -9.69
N LEU A 49 -22.75 28.41 -10.18
CA LEU A 49 -23.71 27.53 -9.54
C LEU A 49 -23.18 27.03 -8.15
N ASN A 50 -21.90 26.78 -8.04
CA ASN A 50 -21.28 26.39 -6.77
C ASN A 50 -21.25 27.56 -5.76
N GLU A 51 -21.01 28.78 -6.21
CA GLU A 51 -21.05 29.98 -5.37
C GLU A 51 -22.49 30.29 -4.89
N LEU A 52 -23.46 30.20 -5.78
CA LEU A 52 -24.90 30.37 -5.44
C LEU A 52 -25.36 29.27 -4.45
N GLY A 53 -24.90 28.05 -4.63
CA GLY A 53 -25.19 26.95 -3.71
C GLY A 53 -24.59 27.14 -2.31
N ARG A 54 -23.42 27.79 -2.18
CA ARG A 54 -22.82 28.17 -0.90
C ARG A 54 -23.55 29.33 -0.24
N ALA A 55 -23.91 30.37 -1.01
CA ALA A 55 -24.69 31.50 -0.52
C ALA A 55 -26.07 31.07 -0.01
N ALA A 56 -26.74 30.14 -0.71
CA ALA A 56 -28.04 29.60 -0.32
C ALA A 56 -28.01 28.76 0.97
N ARG A 57 -26.83 28.24 1.36
CA ARG A 57 -26.63 27.48 2.62
C ARG A 57 -26.14 28.36 3.78
N GLY A 58 -26.00 29.67 3.60
CA GLY A 58 -25.60 30.59 4.67
C GLY A 58 -24.14 30.44 5.13
N GLU A 59 -23.26 29.89 4.30
CA GLU A 59 -21.85 29.68 4.61
C GLU A 59 -21.06 30.97 4.35
N HIS A 60 -20.85 31.79 5.38
CA HIS A 60 -19.89 32.88 5.36
C HIS A 60 -18.48 32.37 5.69
N PRO A 61 -17.42 32.82 5.01
CA PRO A 61 -16.07 32.37 5.28
C PRO A 61 -15.59 32.90 6.64
N ARG A 62 -15.43 32.00 7.61
CA ARG A 62 -14.69 32.28 8.83
C ARG A 62 -13.21 32.20 8.52
N GLY A 63 -12.49 33.30 8.75
CA GLY A 63 -11.06 33.36 8.61
C GLY A 63 -10.36 32.36 9.54
N GLY A 64 -9.52 31.54 8.97
CA GLY A 64 -8.63 30.60 9.65
C GLY A 64 -7.39 30.39 8.80
N SER A 65 -6.24 30.78 9.33
CA SER A 65 -4.92 30.70 8.73
C SER A 65 -4.53 29.27 8.38
N GLY A 66 -4.51 28.95 7.11
CA GLY A 66 -3.96 27.71 6.57
C GLY A 66 -3.58 27.97 5.11
N ARG A 67 -2.28 28.02 4.82
CA ARG A 67 -1.72 28.35 3.50
C ARG A 67 -2.05 27.27 2.48
N GLY A 68 -3.20 27.40 1.82
CA GLY A 68 -3.46 26.83 0.51
C GLY A 68 -3.59 28.00 -0.46
N ARG A 69 -2.59 28.26 -1.27
CA ARG A 69 -2.58 29.38 -2.21
C ARG A 69 -3.48 29.04 -3.40
N MET A 70 -4.69 29.56 -3.34
CA MET A 70 -5.61 29.58 -4.48
C MET A 70 -5.03 30.55 -5.53
N VAL A 71 -4.79 30.06 -6.74
CA VAL A 71 -4.40 30.91 -7.87
C VAL A 71 -5.61 31.73 -8.27
N VAL A 72 -5.58 33.01 -7.97
CA VAL A 72 -6.56 33.99 -8.46
C VAL A 72 -6.13 34.39 -9.86
N VAL A 73 -6.96 34.12 -10.85
CA VAL A 73 -6.79 34.66 -12.21
C VAL A 73 -7.09 36.15 -12.17
N THR A 74 -6.07 36.97 -12.36
CA THR A 74 -6.20 38.42 -12.54
C THR A 74 -5.81 38.79 -13.95
N ASN A 75 -6.64 39.61 -14.55
CA ASN A 75 -6.59 40.48 -15.71
C ASN A 75 -5.47 40.33 -16.78
N PRO A 76 -5.75 40.38 -18.11
CA PRO A 76 -4.87 40.04 -19.22
C PRO A 76 -3.63 40.91 -19.45
N ASP A 77 -3.42 41.95 -18.68
CA ASP A 77 -2.25 42.85 -18.81
C ASP A 77 -1.18 42.69 -17.69
N ALA A 78 -1.37 41.74 -16.75
CA ALA A 78 -0.32 41.24 -15.86
C ALA A 78 -0.13 39.78 -16.22
N THR A 79 0.71 39.49 -17.19
CA THR A 79 0.94 38.17 -17.76
C THR A 79 1.45 37.21 -16.67
N GLY A 80 0.53 36.45 -16.07
CA GLY A 80 0.88 35.32 -15.20
C GLY A 80 1.52 34.16 -15.96
N TYR A 81 1.90 34.36 -17.24
CA TYR A 81 2.50 33.38 -18.14
C TYR A 81 3.71 33.96 -18.84
N ARG A 82 4.67 33.10 -19.15
CA ARG A 82 5.80 33.36 -20.04
C ARG A 82 5.71 32.44 -21.25
N ILE A 83 6.26 32.88 -22.39
CA ILE A 83 6.34 32.05 -23.58
C ILE A 83 7.62 31.20 -23.51
N GLU A 84 7.46 29.89 -23.58
CA GLU A 84 8.54 28.92 -23.75
C GLU A 84 8.45 28.31 -25.14
N ARG A 85 9.54 27.71 -25.62
CA ARG A 85 9.60 27.11 -26.95
C ARG A 85 10.29 25.76 -26.91
N ASP A 86 9.72 24.80 -27.63
CA ASP A 86 10.35 23.51 -27.92
C ASP A 86 10.31 23.21 -29.45
N SER A 87 10.65 21.99 -29.85
CA SER A 87 10.64 21.57 -31.26
C SER A 87 9.25 21.64 -31.93
N MET A 88 8.17 21.72 -31.15
CA MET A 88 6.79 21.82 -31.64
C MET A 88 6.26 23.27 -31.71
N GLY A 89 7.05 24.25 -31.26
CA GLY A 89 6.71 25.67 -31.26
C GLY A 89 6.53 26.26 -29.87
N GLU A 90 5.80 27.37 -29.80
CA GLU A 90 5.58 28.15 -28.58
C GLU A 90 4.47 27.53 -27.70
N VAL A 91 4.62 27.71 -26.38
CA VAL A 91 3.63 27.33 -25.38
C VAL A 91 3.68 28.29 -24.20
N GLU A 92 2.52 28.66 -23.66
CA GLU A 92 2.39 29.47 -22.45
C GLU A 92 2.65 28.62 -21.20
N VAL A 93 3.59 29.05 -20.36
CA VAL A 93 3.97 28.40 -19.11
C VAL A 93 3.76 29.40 -17.97
N PRO A 94 3.19 29.02 -16.81
CA PRO A 94 3.04 29.94 -15.69
C PRO A 94 4.38 30.58 -15.31
N THR A 95 4.40 31.89 -15.08
CA THR A 95 5.65 32.64 -14.84
C THR A 95 6.42 32.12 -13.63
N GLU A 96 5.72 31.67 -12.59
CA GLU A 96 6.30 31.12 -11.34
C GLU A 96 6.77 29.67 -11.50
N ALA A 97 6.39 28.98 -12.58
CA ALA A 97 6.78 27.58 -12.78
C ALA A 97 8.28 27.46 -13.06
N LEU A 98 8.91 26.47 -12.46
CA LEU A 98 10.29 26.10 -12.76
C LEU A 98 10.40 25.18 -13.99
N TRP A 99 9.31 24.48 -14.33
CA TRP A 99 9.24 23.66 -15.54
C TRP A 99 9.14 24.54 -16.80
N ARG A 100 9.44 23.96 -17.95
CA ARG A 100 9.49 24.62 -19.26
C ARG A 100 8.42 24.01 -20.21
N ALA A 101 8.66 24.13 -21.51
CA ALA A 101 7.69 23.82 -22.57
C ALA A 101 7.22 22.35 -22.58
N GLN A 102 8.11 21.37 -22.46
CA GLN A 102 7.72 19.95 -22.59
C GLN A 102 6.84 19.49 -21.43
N THR A 103 7.13 19.93 -20.22
CA THR A 103 6.28 19.65 -19.06
C THR A 103 4.91 20.29 -19.20
N GLN A 104 4.85 21.55 -19.67
CA GLN A 104 3.57 22.24 -19.88
C GLN A 104 2.67 21.50 -20.87
N ARG A 105 3.25 20.99 -21.97
CA ARG A 105 2.49 20.14 -22.90
C ARG A 105 2.01 18.85 -22.26
N ALA A 106 2.82 18.22 -21.42
CA ALA A 106 2.41 17.02 -20.71
C ALA A 106 1.23 17.29 -19.76
N VAL A 107 1.25 18.40 -19.03
CA VAL A 107 0.13 18.83 -18.17
C VAL A 107 -1.15 19.02 -18.97
N GLN A 108 -1.04 19.64 -20.15
CA GLN A 108 -2.18 19.85 -21.04
C GLN A 108 -2.69 18.55 -21.67
N ASN A 109 -1.79 17.61 -21.98
CA ASN A 109 -2.14 16.35 -22.64
C ASN A 109 -2.76 15.30 -21.70
N PHE A 110 -2.45 15.33 -20.42
CA PHE A 110 -2.80 14.25 -19.47
C PHE A 110 -3.61 14.72 -18.25
N PRO A 111 -4.74 15.45 -18.41
CA PRO A 111 -5.59 15.84 -17.29
C PRO A 111 -6.50 14.67 -16.86
N ILE A 112 -5.95 13.62 -16.23
CA ILE A 112 -6.65 12.35 -15.99
C ILE A 112 -7.05 12.17 -14.54
N SER A 113 -6.08 12.03 -13.62
CA SER A 113 -6.36 11.72 -12.21
C SER A 113 -6.17 12.91 -11.26
N GLY A 114 -5.46 13.94 -11.70
CA GLY A 114 -5.04 15.06 -10.86
C GLY A 114 -4.00 14.67 -9.79
N ARG A 115 -3.33 13.53 -9.94
CA ARG A 115 -2.28 13.05 -9.03
C ARG A 115 -0.97 12.93 -9.78
N GLY A 116 0.08 13.59 -9.27
CA GLY A 116 1.44 13.45 -9.77
C GLY A 116 2.10 12.13 -9.35
N ILE A 117 3.37 11.96 -9.72
CA ILE A 117 4.20 10.87 -9.23
C ILE A 117 4.52 11.05 -7.74
N GLU A 118 4.88 9.96 -7.07
CA GLU A 118 5.22 9.99 -5.63
C GLU A 118 6.43 10.90 -5.35
N PRO A 119 6.40 11.73 -4.27
CA PRO A 119 7.53 12.59 -3.90
C PRO A 119 8.85 11.83 -3.75
N ALA A 120 8.83 10.59 -3.26
CA ALA A 120 10.03 9.76 -3.18
C ALA A 120 10.62 9.45 -4.56
N GLN A 121 9.79 9.31 -5.58
CA GLN A 121 10.27 9.12 -6.94
C GLN A 121 10.85 10.41 -7.54
N ILE A 122 10.28 11.58 -7.21
CA ILE A 122 10.86 12.89 -7.56
C ILE A 122 12.26 13.00 -6.96
N ARG A 123 12.42 12.68 -5.67
CA ARG A 123 13.72 12.67 -4.99
C ARG A 123 14.69 11.72 -5.67
N ALA A 124 14.26 10.51 -5.99
CA ALA A 124 15.10 9.51 -6.67
C ALA A 124 15.55 9.98 -8.06
N LEU A 125 14.64 10.59 -8.85
CA LEU A 125 15.00 11.20 -10.14
C LEU A 125 16.06 12.28 -9.94
N ALA A 126 15.88 13.19 -9.00
CA ALA A 126 16.84 14.26 -8.71
C ALA A 126 18.19 13.70 -8.26
N GLN A 127 18.24 12.70 -7.38
CA GLN A 127 19.47 12.03 -6.96
C GLN A 127 20.22 11.42 -8.15
N ILE A 128 19.51 10.75 -9.07
CA ILE A 128 20.10 10.19 -10.28
C ILE A 128 20.67 11.30 -11.15
N LYS A 129 19.93 12.41 -11.36
CA LYS A 129 20.40 13.55 -12.17
C LYS A 129 21.64 14.21 -11.57
N GLY A 130 21.68 14.41 -10.27
CA GLY A 130 22.84 14.95 -9.57
C GLY A 130 24.08 14.07 -9.73
N ALA A 131 23.95 12.77 -9.44
CA ALA A 131 25.03 11.81 -9.59
C ALA A 131 25.52 11.68 -11.05
N ALA A 132 24.59 11.71 -12.02
CA ALA A 132 24.92 11.67 -13.43
C ALA A 132 25.68 12.93 -13.89
N ALA A 133 25.26 14.12 -13.42
CA ALA A 133 25.94 15.37 -13.73
C ALA A 133 27.41 15.38 -13.24
N GLU A 134 27.63 14.99 -11.98
CA GLU A 134 28.98 14.89 -11.42
C GLU A 134 29.85 13.94 -12.21
N VAL A 135 29.34 12.74 -12.56
CA VAL A 135 30.12 11.77 -13.38
C VAL A 135 30.35 12.29 -14.79
N ASN A 136 29.39 12.95 -15.44
CA ASN A 136 29.55 13.56 -16.75
C ASN A 136 30.59 14.68 -16.73
N GLY A 137 30.63 15.50 -15.66
CA GLY A 137 31.68 16.49 -15.47
C GLY A 137 33.07 15.87 -15.34
N GLU A 138 33.22 14.81 -14.53
CA GLU A 138 34.48 14.06 -14.38
C GLU A 138 34.94 13.39 -15.69
N LEU A 139 34.01 12.94 -16.52
CA LEU A 139 34.30 12.31 -17.81
C LEU A 139 34.47 13.32 -18.96
N GLY A 140 34.29 14.62 -18.69
CA GLY A 140 34.44 15.69 -19.67
C GLY A 140 33.30 15.72 -20.72
N VAL A 141 32.12 15.16 -20.40
CA VAL A 141 30.92 15.21 -21.26
C VAL A 141 30.27 16.58 -21.21
N ILE A 142 30.21 17.19 -20.02
CA ILE A 142 29.72 18.55 -19.78
C ILE A 142 30.76 19.36 -19.01
N ASP A 143 30.66 20.69 -19.08
CA ASP A 143 31.57 21.58 -18.33
C ASP A 143 31.46 21.33 -16.82
N ALA A 144 32.58 21.40 -16.12
CA ALA A 144 32.63 21.10 -14.67
C ALA A 144 31.80 22.08 -13.83
N ASN A 145 31.70 23.35 -14.23
CA ASN A 145 30.85 24.32 -13.50
C ASN A 145 29.37 24.06 -13.76
N VAL A 146 29.02 23.67 -14.98
CA VAL A 146 27.64 23.24 -15.32
C VAL A 146 27.27 21.98 -14.52
N ALA A 147 28.18 21.00 -14.47
CA ALA A 147 27.96 19.79 -13.67
C ALA A 147 27.73 20.08 -12.18
N ALA A 148 28.55 20.97 -11.60
CA ALA A 148 28.39 21.38 -10.21
C ALA A 148 27.05 22.11 -9.94
N ALA A 149 26.65 23.01 -10.83
CA ALA A 149 25.36 23.71 -10.71
C ALA A 149 24.17 22.76 -10.84
N ILE A 150 24.22 21.78 -11.76
CA ILE A 150 23.20 20.74 -11.89
C ILE A 150 23.14 19.87 -10.62
N ALA A 151 24.29 19.46 -10.09
CA ALA A 151 24.33 18.62 -8.88
C ALA A 151 23.77 19.36 -7.66
N ALA A 152 24.09 20.65 -7.48
CA ALA A 152 23.53 21.49 -6.42
C ALA A 152 22.00 21.66 -6.57
N ALA A 153 21.52 22.01 -7.77
CA ALA A 153 20.11 22.13 -8.06
C ALA A 153 19.35 20.81 -7.83
N ALA A 154 19.93 19.68 -8.24
CA ALA A 154 19.37 18.36 -8.02
C ALA A 154 19.28 18.00 -6.53
N ALA A 155 20.29 18.36 -5.71
CA ALA A 155 20.26 18.18 -4.27
C ALA A 155 19.09 18.97 -3.63
N HIS A 156 18.87 20.23 -4.03
CA HIS A 156 17.74 21.03 -3.55
C HIS A 156 16.38 20.41 -3.89
N VAL A 157 16.23 19.82 -5.09
CA VAL A 157 15.01 19.10 -5.46
C VAL A 157 14.87 17.81 -4.62
N ALA A 158 15.95 17.08 -4.39
CA ALA A 158 15.95 15.86 -3.59
C ALA A 158 15.58 16.11 -2.12
N ASP A 159 15.87 17.31 -1.59
CA ASP A 159 15.48 17.71 -0.22
C ASP A 159 13.96 17.98 -0.07
N GLY A 160 13.18 18.00 -1.16
CA GLY A 160 11.71 18.06 -1.12
C GLY A 160 11.11 19.45 -1.08
N GLY A 161 11.89 20.50 -1.43
CA GLY A 161 11.39 21.89 -1.43
C GLY A 161 10.55 22.29 -2.65
N TYR A 162 10.40 21.41 -3.65
CA TYR A 162 9.86 21.73 -4.97
C TYR A 162 8.80 20.75 -5.48
N ASP A 163 8.15 20.00 -4.60
CA ASP A 163 7.18 18.97 -5.00
C ASP A 163 6.01 19.56 -5.84
N ASP A 164 5.64 20.82 -5.61
CA ASP A 164 4.64 21.57 -6.37
C ASP A 164 5.07 21.90 -7.81
N GLN A 165 6.34 21.73 -8.14
CA GLN A 165 6.90 21.92 -9.47
C GLN A 165 6.83 20.66 -10.36
N PHE A 166 6.14 19.61 -9.89
CA PHE A 166 5.97 18.34 -10.61
C PHE A 166 4.48 18.04 -10.87
N PRO A 167 3.82 18.85 -11.73
CA PRO A 167 2.37 18.78 -11.94
C PRO A 167 1.92 17.67 -12.90
N VAL A 168 2.83 16.92 -13.52
CA VAL A 168 2.49 15.89 -14.50
C VAL A 168 1.73 14.75 -13.86
N ASP A 169 0.55 14.41 -14.41
CA ASP A 169 -0.27 13.29 -13.92
C ASP A 169 0.48 11.96 -13.98
N VAL A 170 0.20 11.08 -13.03
CA VAL A 170 0.77 9.72 -13.01
C VAL A 170 0.42 8.94 -14.29
N PHE A 171 -0.77 9.15 -14.86
CA PHE A 171 -1.17 8.59 -16.14
C PHE A 171 -0.66 9.49 -17.27
N GLN A 172 0.54 9.21 -17.75
CA GLN A 172 1.32 9.98 -18.69
C GLN A 172 1.94 9.10 -19.77
N THR A 173 2.95 9.58 -20.48
CA THR A 173 3.77 8.78 -21.37
C THR A 173 4.28 7.53 -20.63
N GLY A 174 4.01 6.35 -21.17
CA GLY A 174 4.22 5.07 -20.47
C GLY A 174 5.64 4.76 -20.05
N SER A 175 6.64 5.36 -20.72
CA SER A 175 8.07 5.33 -20.34
C SER A 175 8.42 6.31 -19.22
N GLY A 176 7.50 7.16 -18.77
CA GLY A 176 7.76 8.21 -17.79
C GLY A 176 8.53 9.41 -18.33
N THR A 177 8.65 9.54 -19.66
CA THR A 177 9.38 10.63 -20.30
C THR A 177 8.91 12.00 -19.85
N SER A 178 7.59 12.19 -19.65
CA SER A 178 7.04 13.46 -19.22
C SER A 178 7.58 13.89 -17.85
N SER A 179 7.63 12.99 -16.89
CA SER A 179 8.21 13.28 -15.56
C SER A 179 9.74 13.37 -15.58
N ASN A 180 10.44 12.59 -16.42
CA ASN A 180 11.88 12.76 -16.61
C ASN A 180 12.18 14.16 -17.15
N MET A 181 11.44 14.64 -18.15
CA MET A 181 11.62 15.98 -18.70
C MET A 181 11.22 17.06 -17.70
N ASN A 182 10.19 16.85 -16.90
CA ASN A 182 9.83 17.75 -15.81
C ASN A 182 11.01 17.92 -14.83
N THR A 183 11.64 16.81 -14.45
CA THR A 183 12.83 16.85 -13.58
C THR A 183 13.98 17.60 -14.26
N ASN A 184 14.25 17.33 -15.54
CA ASN A 184 15.30 18.01 -16.30
C ASN A 184 15.04 19.52 -16.37
N GLU A 185 13.83 19.94 -16.68
CA GLU A 185 13.46 21.36 -16.84
C GLU A 185 13.52 22.12 -15.52
N VAL A 186 13.07 21.53 -14.42
CA VAL A 186 13.15 22.12 -13.08
C VAL A 186 14.60 22.29 -12.65
N ILE A 187 15.42 21.23 -12.76
CA ILE A 187 16.85 21.27 -12.42
C ILE A 187 17.60 22.26 -13.32
N ALA A 188 17.35 22.25 -14.64
CA ALA A 188 17.97 23.18 -15.57
C ALA A 188 17.66 24.63 -15.22
N THR A 189 16.43 24.93 -14.83
CA THR A 189 16.00 26.28 -14.44
C THR A 189 16.70 26.74 -13.15
N LEU A 190 16.80 25.86 -12.14
CA LEU A 190 17.50 26.16 -10.90
C LEU A 190 19.01 26.34 -11.14
N ALA A 191 19.63 25.42 -11.85
CA ALA A 191 21.06 25.47 -12.19
C ALA A 191 21.41 26.73 -13.02
N SER A 192 20.55 27.11 -13.99
CA SER A 192 20.75 28.32 -14.77
C SER A 192 20.73 29.59 -13.91
N ARG A 193 19.82 29.64 -12.91
CA ARG A 193 19.74 30.77 -11.97
C ARG A 193 20.99 30.87 -11.08
N GLU A 194 21.51 29.74 -10.63
CA GLU A 194 22.71 29.68 -9.79
C GLU A 194 23.97 30.03 -10.59
N LEU A 195 24.11 29.48 -11.81
CA LEU A 195 25.28 29.67 -12.67
C LEU A 195 25.30 31.07 -13.34
N GLY A 196 24.15 31.71 -13.48
CA GLY A 196 24.01 32.96 -14.26
C GLY A 196 24.17 32.75 -15.78
N ALA A 197 24.07 31.52 -16.27
CA ALA A 197 24.15 31.11 -17.68
C ALA A 197 23.08 30.05 -17.97
N ASP A 198 22.72 29.86 -19.24
CA ASP A 198 21.71 28.85 -19.59
C ASP A 198 22.27 27.45 -19.44
N VAL A 199 21.49 26.59 -18.77
CA VAL A 199 21.72 25.15 -18.65
C VAL A 199 20.59 24.46 -19.41
N HIS A 200 20.97 23.62 -20.39
CA HIS A 200 20.00 22.99 -21.27
C HIS A 200 19.44 21.67 -20.66
N PRO A 201 18.10 21.47 -20.61
CA PRO A 201 17.51 20.30 -19.95
C PRO A 201 17.87 18.97 -20.64
N ASN A 202 18.08 18.95 -21.97
CA ASN A 202 18.44 17.73 -22.70
C ASN A 202 19.96 17.56 -22.84
N ASP A 203 20.68 18.63 -23.22
CA ASP A 203 22.10 18.51 -23.58
C ASP A 203 23.01 18.44 -22.34
N ASP A 204 22.59 19.11 -21.23
CA ASP A 204 23.37 19.14 -19.99
C ASP A 204 22.75 18.22 -18.91
N VAL A 205 21.51 18.45 -18.48
CA VAL A 205 20.90 17.70 -17.36
C VAL A 205 20.64 16.24 -17.72
N ASN A 206 20.25 15.97 -18.98
CA ASN A 206 19.97 14.61 -19.46
C ASN A 206 21.16 13.97 -20.20
N ALA A 207 22.34 14.59 -20.20
CA ALA A 207 23.55 14.06 -20.87
C ALA A 207 23.81 12.60 -20.44
N SER A 208 24.17 11.75 -21.40
CA SER A 208 24.46 10.31 -21.21
C SER A 208 23.24 9.49 -20.68
N GLN A 209 22.02 9.98 -20.78
CA GLN A 209 20.82 9.37 -20.21
C GLN A 209 19.67 9.29 -21.22
N SER A 210 18.69 8.45 -20.89
CA SER A 210 17.36 8.43 -21.51
C SER A 210 16.28 8.33 -20.43
N SER A 211 15.05 8.77 -20.71
CA SER A 211 13.93 8.46 -19.82
C SER A 211 13.71 6.95 -19.67
N ASN A 212 14.12 6.17 -20.66
CA ASN A 212 13.91 4.73 -20.70
C ASN A 212 14.77 3.96 -19.69
N ASP A 213 15.89 4.51 -19.24
CA ASP A 213 16.73 3.94 -18.21
C ASP A 213 16.64 4.70 -16.87
N VAL A 214 16.52 6.04 -16.90
CA VAL A 214 16.47 6.88 -15.69
C VAL A 214 15.15 6.72 -14.93
N PHE A 215 14.01 6.79 -15.63
CA PHE A 215 12.71 6.72 -14.95
C PHE A 215 12.51 5.37 -14.23
N PRO A 216 12.75 4.20 -14.85
CA PRO A 216 12.67 2.95 -14.12
C PRO A 216 13.75 2.84 -13.02
N SER A 217 14.95 3.38 -13.20
CA SER A 217 15.95 3.42 -12.13
C SER A 217 15.46 4.21 -10.91
N SER A 218 14.70 5.29 -11.11
CA SER A 218 14.10 6.04 -10.01
C SER A 218 13.05 5.25 -9.25
N ILE A 219 12.29 4.38 -9.92
CA ILE A 219 11.33 3.46 -9.27
C ILE A 219 12.09 2.48 -8.38
N HIS A 220 13.13 1.85 -8.93
CA HIS A 220 13.97 0.89 -8.20
C HIS A 220 14.64 1.52 -6.98
N LEU A 221 15.22 2.71 -7.15
CA LEU A 221 15.86 3.44 -6.06
C LEU A 221 14.88 3.78 -4.93
N ALA A 222 13.74 4.41 -5.27
CA ALA A 222 12.72 4.78 -4.28
C ALA A 222 12.09 3.56 -3.59
N ALA A 223 11.81 2.48 -4.33
CA ALA A 223 11.26 1.26 -3.77
C ALA A 223 12.26 0.55 -2.84
N THR A 224 13.54 0.48 -3.25
CA THR A 224 14.62 -0.08 -2.42
C THR A 224 14.76 0.68 -1.12
N GLU A 225 14.74 2.01 -1.17
CA GLU A 225 14.82 2.86 0.01
C GLU A 225 13.63 2.61 0.96
N PHE A 226 12.41 2.64 0.47
CA PHE A 226 11.21 2.41 1.27
C PHE A 226 11.14 1.00 1.86
N VAL A 227 11.57 -0.02 1.11
CA VAL A 227 11.64 -1.39 1.66
C VAL A 227 12.66 -1.46 2.78
N ALA A 228 13.88 -0.95 2.55
CA ALA A 228 14.98 -1.09 3.49
C ALA A 228 14.81 -0.22 4.75
N ARG A 229 14.32 1.02 4.62
CA ARG A 229 14.29 2.00 5.72
C ARG A 229 12.96 2.09 6.45
N ASP A 230 11.85 1.73 5.78
CA ASP A 230 10.52 1.88 6.36
C ASP A 230 9.81 0.54 6.58
N LEU A 231 9.71 -0.29 5.54
CA LEU A 231 8.89 -1.50 5.61
C LEU A 231 9.54 -2.61 6.46
N LEU A 232 10.80 -2.96 6.19
CA LEU A 232 11.49 -4.01 6.97
C LEU A 232 11.57 -3.67 8.45
N PRO A 233 11.97 -2.45 8.88
CA PRO A 233 11.93 -2.07 10.29
C PRO A 233 10.53 -2.09 10.90
N SER A 234 9.51 -1.69 10.14
CA SER A 234 8.12 -1.72 10.60
C SER A 234 7.62 -3.14 10.86
N LEU A 235 7.89 -4.06 9.93
CA LEU A 235 7.52 -5.47 10.08
C LEU A 235 8.30 -6.13 11.22
N ALA A 236 9.59 -5.80 11.39
CA ALA A 236 10.41 -6.29 12.50
C ALA A 236 9.83 -5.83 13.85
N HIS A 237 9.40 -4.57 13.95
CA HIS A 237 8.74 -4.03 15.14
C HIS A 237 7.42 -4.76 15.45
N LEU A 238 6.59 -5.01 14.42
CA LEU A 238 5.36 -5.79 14.58
C LEU A 238 5.64 -7.23 15.03
N ALA A 239 6.63 -7.88 14.43
CA ALA A 239 7.00 -9.24 14.81
C ALA A 239 7.43 -9.30 16.28
N GLN A 240 8.25 -8.36 16.75
CA GLN A 240 8.67 -8.25 18.16
C GLN A 240 7.48 -8.06 19.10
N ALA A 241 6.51 -7.20 18.75
CA ALA A 241 5.30 -7.01 19.55
C ALA A 241 4.46 -8.28 19.65
N LEU A 242 4.33 -9.05 18.56
CA LEU A 242 3.63 -10.34 18.53
C LEU A 242 4.39 -11.40 19.34
N GLU A 243 5.71 -11.46 19.23
CA GLU A 243 6.57 -12.36 20.02
C GLU A 243 6.46 -12.08 21.52
N ALA A 244 6.43 -10.80 21.91
CA ALA A 244 6.21 -10.41 23.30
C ALA A 244 4.85 -10.89 23.83
N LYS A 245 3.79 -10.77 23.02
CA LYS A 245 2.47 -11.31 23.36
C LYS A 245 2.42 -12.84 23.36
N ALA A 246 3.20 -13.50 22.50
CA ALA A 246 3.32 -14.95 22.55
C ALA A 246 3.87 -15.45 23.90
N VAL A 247 4.88 -14.77 24.43
CA VAL A 247 5.43 -15.04 25.77
C VAL A 247 4.43 -14.69 26.88
N GLU A 248 3.79 -13.51 26.81
CA GLU A 248 2.80 -13.08 27.82
C GLU A 248 1.62 -14.06 27.93
N PHE A 249 1.20 -14.62 26.81
CA PHE A 249 0.03 -15.52 26.73
C PHE A 249 0.40 -17.02 26.68
N GLU A 250 1.62 -17.38 27.01
CA GLU A 250 2.15 -18.76 26.89
C GLU A 250 1.28 -19.80 27.61
N THR A 251 0.74 -19.44 28.78
CA THR A 251 -0.06 -20.34 29.63
C THR A 251 -1.57 -20.11 29.50
N VAL A 252 -2.02 -19.19 28.66
CA VAL A 252 -3.44 -18.90 28.47
C VAL A 252 -4.04 -19.94 27.52
N VAL A 253 -4.64 -20.98 28.10
CA VAL A 253 -5.29 -22.05 27.32
C VAL A 253 -6.61 -21.57 26.75
N LYS A 254 -6.88 -21.91 25.49
CA LYS A 254 -8.12 -21.62 24.78
C LYS A 254 -8.55 -22.81 23.89
N ALA A 255 -9.81 -22.80 23.47
CA ALA A 255 -10.25 -23.72 22.42
C ALA A 255 -9.57 -23.37 21.09
N GLY A 256 -8.90 -24.33 20.47
CA GLY A 256 -8.51 -24.22 19.08
C GLY A 256 -9.74 -24.22 18.17
N ARG A 257 -9.64 -23.62 16.97
CA ARG A 257 -10.74 -23.60 15.99
C ARG A 257 -10.24 -24.00 14.61
N THR A 258 -10.90 -25.00 14.03
CA THR A 258 -10.78 -25.33 12.60
C THR A 258 -12.16 -25.25 11.99
N HIS A 259 -12.29 -24.66 10.80
CA HIS A 259 -13.59 -24.38 10.16
C HIS A 259 -14.54 -23.52 11.04
N LEU A 260 -14.00 -22.71 11.95
CA LEU A 260 -14.71 -22.00 13.03
C LEU A 260 -15.45 -22.93 14.02
N MET A 261 -15.18 -24.24 13.99
CA MET A 261 -15.69 -25.24 14.93
C MET A 261 -14.64 -25.55 15.98
N ASP A 262 -15.10 -25.99 17.15
CA ASP A 262 -14.24 -26.37 18.26
C ASP A 262 -13.24 -27.45 17.86
N ALA A 263 -11.99 -27.23 18.21
CA ALA A 263 -10.90 -28.18 18.05
C ALA A 263 -10.16 -28.36 19.39
N THR A 264 -9.12 -29.19 19.39
CA THR A 264 -8.30 -29.43 20.58
C THR A 264 -7.68 -28.12 21.11
N PRO A 265 -7.41 -28.05 22.42
CA PRO A 265 -6.84 -26.86 23.04
C PRO A 265 -5.52 -26.44 22.42
N VAL A 266 -5.31 -25.15 22.41
CA VAL A 266 -4.04 -24.45 22.12
C VAL A 266 -3.80 -23.41 23.20
N THR A 267 -2.60 -22.86 23.29
CA THR A 267 -2.43 -21.62 24.05
C THR A 267 -2.59 -20.40 23.13
N LEU A 268 -3.07 -19.31 23.68
CA LEU A 268 -3.11 -18.03 22.99
C LEU A 268 -1.68 -17.60 22.59
N GLY A 269 -0.67 -17.93 23.41
CA GLY A 269 0.73 -17.73 23.09
C GLY A 269 1.19 -18.45 21.82
N GLN A 270 0.73 -19.69 21.61
CA GLN A 270 1.01 -20.44 20.38
C GLN A 270 0.39 -19.77 19.13
N GLU A 271 -0.82 -19.23 19.23
CA GLU A 271 -1.43 -18.47 18.14
C GLU A 271 -0.62 -17.21 17.80
N PHE A 272 -0.26 -16.41 18.80
CA PHE A 272 0.54 -15.20 18.59
C PHE A 272 1.95 -15.51 18.09
N GLY A 273 2.56 -16.61 18.54
CA GLY A 273 3.82 -17.14 17.98
C GLY A 273 3.71 -17.47 16.50
N GLY A 274 2.58 -18.07 16.08
CA GLY A 274 2.29 -18.34 14.69
C GLY A 274 2.15 -17.05 13.85
N TYR A 275 1.51 -16.01 14.40
CA TYR A 275 1.42 -14.69 13.74
C TYR A 275 2.78 -14.02 13.61
N ALA A 276 3.60 -14.07 14.66
CA ALA A 276 4.97 -13.54 14.63
C ALA A 276 5.82 -14.24 13.56
N ALA A 277 5.77 -15.57 13.50
CA ALA A 277 6.48 -16.35 12.48
C ALA A 277 6.04 -15.97 11.06
N GLN A 278 4.73 -15.75 10.83
CA GLN A 278 4.21 -15.33 9.53
C GLN A 278 4.78 -13.97 9.10
N VAL A 279 4.91 -13.02 10.03
CA VAL A 279 5.52 -11.71 9.76
C VAL A 279 7.03 -11.86 9.49
N ARG A 280 7.76 -12.68 10.27
CA ARG A 280 9.20 -12.97 10.04
C ARG A 280 9.44 -13.56 8.64
N TYR A 281 8.65 -14.53 8.23
CA TYR A 281 8.74 -15.08 6.88
C TYR A 281 8.40 -14.04 5.79
N GLY A 282 7.56 -13.05 6.10
CA GLY A 282 7.32 -11.91 5.23
C GLY A 282 8.56 -11.03 5.04
N ILE A 283 9.30 -10.79 6.12
CA ILE A 283 10.58 -10.06 6.10
C ILE A 283 11.60 -10.80 5.23
N GLU A 284 11.81 -12.10 5.47
CA GLU A 284 12.74 -12.94 4.69
C GLU A 284 12.45 -12.91 3.18
N ARG A 285 11.17 -12.92 2.80
CA ARG A 285 10.75 -12.81 1.39
C ARG A 285 11.16 -11.48 0.78
N LEU A 286 10.95 -10.37 1.49
CA LEU A 286 11.33 -9.03 1.02
C LEU A 286 12.85 -8.88 0.95
N GLU A 287 13.58 -9.37 1.95
CA GLU A 287 15.05 -9.39 1.94
C GLU A 287 15.61 -10.20 0.76
N SER A 288 14.97 -11.33 0.42
CA SER A 288 15.35 -12.13 -0.74
C SER A 288 15.09 -11.43 -2.08
N ALA A 289 14.06 -10.58 -2.18
CA ALA A 289 13.74 -9.83 -3.39
C ALA A 289 14.63 -8.57 -3.55
N LEU A 290 15.08 -8.00 -2.43
CA LEU A 290 15.79 -6.72 -2.39
C LEU A 290 17.00 -6.62 -3.32
N PRO A 291 17.89 -7.63 -3.46
CA PRO A 291 19.01 -7.55 -4.40
C PRO A 291 18.59 -7.34 -5.86
N ARG A 292 17.49 -7.95 -6.31
CA ARG A 292 16.97 -7.78 -7.66
C ARG A 292 16.26 -6.43 -7.83
N LEU A 293 15.56 -5.99 -6.80
CA LEU A 293 14.96 -4.66 -6.76
C LEU A 293 16.03 -3.55 -6.83
N ALA A 294 17.20 -3.76 -6.25
CA ALA A 294 18.28 -2.80 -6.19
C ALA A 294 19.14 -2.74 -7.47
N GLU A 295 18.88 -3.56 -8.49
CA GLU A 295 19.52 -3.49 -9.80
C GLU A 295 18.90 -2.35 -10.63
N LEU A 296 19.72 -1.37 -11.02
CA LEU A 296 19.28 -0.18 -11.75
C LEU A 296 19.47 -0.34 -13.26
N PRO A 297 18.44 -0.09 -14.08
CA PRO A 297 18.54 -0.05 -15.56
C PRO A 297 19.46 1.05 -16.11
N LEU A 298 19.88 1.99 -15.27
CA LEU A 298 20.68 3.16 -15.63
C LEU A 298 21.91 2.78 -16.44
N GLY A 299 22.13 3.49 -17.55
CA GLY A 299 23.23 3.25 -18.50
C GLY A 299 22.81 2.51 -19.75
N GLY A 300 21.64 1.88 -19.79
CA GLY A 300 21.11 1.24 -21.00
C GLY A 300 20.63 2.24 -22.06
N THR A 301 20.37 3.47 -21.67
CA THR A 301 19.85 4.57 -22.50
C THR A 301 18.57 4.20 -23.26
N ALA A 302 18.56 4.36 -24.58
CA ALA A 302 17.33 4.24 -25.38
C ALA A 302 16.74 2.81 -25.40
N VAL A 303 17.59 1.79 -25.60
CA VAL A 303 17.19 0.39 -25.87
C VAL A 303 18.06 -0.68 -25.19
N GLY A 304 18.92 -0.28 -24.25
CA GLY A 304 19.80 -1.20 -23.54
C GLY A 304 21.25 -1.27 -24.06
N THR A 305 21.57 -0.55 -25.14
CA THR A 305 22.92 -0.57 -25.76
C THR A 305 23.91 0.43 -25.16
N GLY A 306 23.42 1.39 -24.35
CA GLY A 306 24.23 2.46 -23.79
C GLY A 306 24.72 3.48 -24.85
N ILE A 307 23.95 3.67 -25.93
CA ILE A 307 24.31 4.63 -26.97
C ILE A 307 24.44 6.04 -26.36
N ASN A 308 25.49 6.77 -26.79
CA ASN A 308 25.85 8.12 -26.32
C ASN A 308 26.29 8.19 -24.84
N THR A 309 26.65 7.07 -24.19
CA THR A 309 27.30 7.09 -22.89
C THR A 309 28.82 6.85 -23.01
N PRO A 310 29.66 7.54 -22.25
CA PRO A 310 31.06 7.19 -22.12
C PRO A 310 31.23 5.88 -21.33
N LEU A 311 32.34 5.19 -21.57
CA LEU A 311 32.67 3.96 -20.86
C LEU A 311 32.73 4.20 -19.34
N GLY A 312 32.04 3.32 -18.58
CA GLY A 312 32.02 3.36 -17.12
C GLY A 312 31.04 4.37 -16.52
N PHE A 313 30.26 5.07 -17.33
CA PHE A 313 29.26 6.03 -16.85
C PHE A 313 28.29 5.35 -15.87
N ALA A 314 27.62 4.28 -16.28
CA ALA A 314 26.62 3.57 -15.46
C ALA A 314 27.20 3.12 -14.12
N ALA A 315 28.33 2.39 -14.15
CA ALA A 315 28.97 1.87 -12.95
C ALA A 315 29.31 2.99 -11.94
N ARG A 316 29.87 4.12 -12.44
CA ARG A 316 30.23 5.26 -11.58
C ARG A 316 29.03 5.96 -10.99
N VAL A 317 27.95 6.16 -11.75
CA VAL A 317 26.72 6.78 -11.24
C VAL A 317 26.08 5.89 -10.19
N VAL A 318 25.96 4.59 -10.44
CA VAL A 318 25.40 3.63 -9.48
C VAL A 318 26.26 3.56 -8.21
N GLU A 319 27.59 3.55 -8.34
CA GLU A 319 28.50 3.59 -7.19
C GLU A 319 28.29 4.87 -6.35
N ARG A 320 28.14 6.03 -7.01
CA ARG A 320 27.89 7.30 -6.34
C ARG A 320 26.55 7.30 -5.59
N LEU A 321 25.49 6.80 -6.22
CA LEU A 321 24.18 6.62 -5.58
C LEU A 321 24.26 5.65 -4.40
N ARG A 322 24.96 4.52 -4.54
CA ARG A 322 25.18 3.59 -3.45
C ARG A 322 25.88 4.24 -2.26
N ASN A 323 26.94 5.03 -2.52
CA ASN A 323 27.71 5.69 -1.46
C ASN A 323 26.93 6.81 -0.78
N SER A 324 26.17 7.60 -1.52
CA SER A 324 25.36 8.71 -0.96
C SER A 324 24.13 8.22 -0.21
N THR A 325 23.49 7.14 -0.67
CA THR A 325 22.28 6.61 -0.05
C THR A 325 22.54 5.51 0.97
N GLY A 326 23.69 4.82 0.92
CA GLY A 326 23.95 3.63 1.73
C GLY A 326 23.08 2.41 1.37
N LEU A 327 22.37 2.47 0.24
CA LEU A 327 21.53 1.36 -0.25
C LEU A 327 22.39 0.36 -1.06
N PRO A 328 22.00 -0.93 -1.15
CA PRO A 328 22.77 -1.96 -1.84
C PRO A 328 22.59 -1.92 -3.37
N LEU A 329 22.65 -0.73 -3.96
CA LEU A 329 22.39 -0.51 -5.39
C LEU A 329 23.48 -1.13 -6.24
N THR A 330 23.09 -1.72 -7.37
CA THR A 330 23.99 -2.29 -8.38
C THR A 330 23.50 -1.92 -9.78
N GLU A 331 24.44 -1.92 -10.75
CA GLU A 331 24.09 -1.83 -12.16
C GLU A 331 23.38 -3.11 -12.60
N ALA A 332 22.38 -2.98 -13.47
CA ALA A 332 21.66 -4.14 -14.01
C ALA A 332 22.62 -5.08 -14.74
N ARG A 333 22.51 -6.37 -14.46
CA ARG A 333 23.32 -7.41 -15.13
C ARG A 333 23.04 -7.53 -16.62
N ASN A 334 21.85 -7.09 -17.03
CA ASN A 334 21.43 -7.06 -18.43
C ASN A 334 20.47 -5.89 -18.65
N HIS A 335 20.92 -4.86 -19.35
CA HIS A 335 20.10 -3.66 -19.61
C HIS A 335 18.91 -3.93 -20.53
N PHE A 336 18.98 -4.93 -21.43
CA PHE A 336 17.86 -5.27 -22.30
C PHE A 336 16.70 -5.89 -21.53
N GLU A 337 17.00 -6.82 -20.61
CA GLU A 337 16.01 -7.35 -19.68
C GLU A 337 15.45 -6.24 -18.79
N ALA A 338 16.36 -5.44 -18.20
CA ALA A 338 16.00 -4.40 -17.25
C ALA A 338 15.12 -3.27 -17.83
N GLN A 339 15.08 -3.07 -19.14
CA GLN A 339 14.24 -2.08 -19.82
C GLN A 339 13.01 -2.69 -20.48
N GLY A 340 13.13 -3.87 -21.10
CA GLY A 340 12.03 -4.57 -21.76
C GLY A 340 11.09 -5.28 -20.80
N ALA A 341 11.61 -5.81 -19.69
CA ALA A 341 10.84 -6.44 -18.63
C ALA A 341 10.84 -5.62 -17.34
N ARG A 342 10.03 -6.02 -16.36
CA ARG A 342 9.92 -5.38 -15.02
C ARG A 342 9.80 -6.42 -13.92
N ASP A 343 10.40 -7.58 -14.11
CA ASP A 343 10.22 -8.75 -13.26
C ASP A 343 10.56 -8.48 -11.80
N ALA A 344 11.60 -7.68 -11.52
CA ALA A 344 11.96 -7.31 -10.15
C ALA A 344 10.86 -6.48 -9.43
N LEU A 345 10.12 -5.63 -10.16
CA LEU A 345 8.98 -4.90 -9.60
C LEU A 345 7.77 -5.82 -9.39
N VAL A 346 7.51 -6.73 -10.34
CA VAL A 346 6.43 -7.72 -10.24
C VAL A 346 6.70 -8.68 -9.07
N GLU A 347 7.94 -9.18 -8.95
CA GLU A 347 8.35 -10.02 -7.83
C GLU A 347 8.16 -9.30 -6.49
N THR A 348 8.67 -8.08 -6.36
CA THR A 348 8.53 -7.27 -5.14
C THR A 348 7.05 -7.08 -4.79
N SER A 349 6.21 -6.71 -5.77
CA SER A 349 4.77 -6.56 -5.60
C SER A 349 4.12 -7.86 -5.12
N GLY A 350 4.50 -9.00 -5.66
CA GLY A 350 4.04 -10.32 -5.23
C GLY A 350 4.41 -10.64 -3.78
N GLN A 351 5.62 -10.23 -3.31
CA GLN A 351 6.01 -10.36 -1.91
C GLN A 351 5.20 -9.42 -1.01
N LEU A 352 4.97 -8.17 -1.42
CA LEU A 352 4.11 -7.23 -0.71
C LEU A 352 2.68 -7.77 -0.56
N ARG A 353 2.12 -8.36 -1.63
CA ARG A 353 0.83 -9.05 -1.57
C ARG A 353 0.84 -10.20 -0.56
N THR A 354 1.90 -11.02 -0.53
CA THR A 354 2.02 -12.12 0.42
C THR A 354 2.02 -11.62 1.87
N VAL A 355 2.76 -10.53 2.15
CA VAL A 355 2.74 -9.85 3.45
C VAL A 355 1.32 -9.34 3.77
N ALA A 356 0.65 -8.69 2.83
CA ALA A 356 -0.71 -8.18 3.01
C ALA A 356 -1.71 -9.29 3.35
N VAL A 357 -1.64 -10.45 2.68
CA VAL A 357 -2.49 -11.61 2.98
C VAL A 357 -2.25 -12.11 4.41
N GLY A 358 -0.99 -12.15 4.85
CA GLY A 358 -0.64 -12.51 6.23
C GLY A 358 -1.18 -11.53 7.27
N LEU A 359 -0.97 -10.24 7.05
CA LEU A 359 -1.46 -9.19 7.95
C LEU A 359 -3.00 -9.13 8.01
N TYR A 360 -3.67 -9.40 6.88
CA TYR A 360 -5.13 -9.53 6.86
C TYR A 360 -5.61 -10.62 7.80
N LYS A 361 -4.98 -11.82 7.75
CA LYS A 361 -5.31 -12.92 8.65
C LYS A 361 -5.10 -12.53 10.12
N VAL A 362 -3.93 -11.99 10.46
CA VAL A 362 -3.59 -11.58 11.84
C VAL A 362 -4.62 -10.57 12.36
N ALA A 363 -4.88 -9.51 11.62
CA ALA A 363 -5.85 -8.48 12.00
C ALA A 363 -7.28 -9.03 12.09
N ASN A 364 -7.65 -9.97 11.23
CA ASN A 364 -8.97 -10.59 11.23
C ASN A 364 -9.17 -11.51 12.45
N ASP A 365 -8.18 -12.33 12.80
CA ASP A 365 -8.26 -13.22 13.94
C ASP A 365 -8.30 -12.44 15.27
N ILE A 366 -7.44 -11.43 15.43
CA ILE A 366 -7.50 -10.51 16.58
C ILE A 366 -8.90 -9.87 16.70
N ARG A 367 -9.46 -9.41 15.59
CA ARG A 367 -10.80 -8.82 15.56
C ARG A 367 -11.88 -9.83 15.98
N TRP A 368 -11.80 -11.08 15.55
CA TRP A 368 -12.72 -12.14 15.97
C TRP A 368 -12.58 -12.44 17.45
N MET A 369 -11.39 -12.66 17.95
CA MET A 369 -11.13 -12.94 19.37
C MET A 369 -11.57 -11.78 20.27
N GLY A 370 -11.45 -10.53 19.82
CA GLY A 370 -11.89 -9.34 20.53
C GLY A 370 -13.36 -8.96 20.32
N SER A 371 -14.15 -9.79 19.62
CA SER A 371 -15.57 -9.49 19.36
C SER A 371 -16.43 -9.60 20.61
N GLY A 372 -17.44 -8.77 20.72
CA GLY A 372 -18.39 -8.82 21.84
C GLY A 372 -18.76 -7.41 22.35
N PRO A 373 -18.91 -7.20 23.67
CA PRO A 373 -18.46 -8.04 24.82
C PRO A 373 -19.37 -9.20 25.23
N ARG A 374 -20.60 -9.30 24.71
CA ARG A 374 -21.55 -10.35 25.11
C ARG A 374 -21.98 -11.28 23.96
N ALA A 375 -22.07 -10.74 22.75
CA ALA A 375 -22.51 -11.46 21.54
C ALA A 375 -21.34 -11.89 20.65
N GLY A 376 -20.13 -11.98 21.17
CA GLY A 376 -18.93 -12.40 20.47
C GLY A 376 -18.01 -13.25 21.32
N LEU A 377 -16.78 -13.52 20.85
CA LEU A 377 -15.85 -14.45 21.47
C LEU A 377 -15.24 -13.93 22.77
N ARG A 378 -14.90 -12.64 22.83
CA ARG A 378 -14.34 -11.99 24.02
C ARG A 378 -13.10 -12.69 24.61
N GLU A 379 -12.32 -13.39 23.82
CA GLU A 379 -11.07 -14.00 24.27
C GLU A 379 -9.95 -12.97 24.48
N LEU A 380 -10.05 -11.83 23.77
CA LEU A 380 -9.16 -10.67 23.87
C LEU A 380 -9.93 -9.41 24.18
N ARG A 381 -9.31 -8.51 24.92
CA ARG A 381 -9.71 -7.09 25.03
C ARG A 381 -8.78 -6.27 24.16
N ILE A 382 -9.38 -5.59 23.16
CA ILE A 382 -8.66 -4.69 22.25
C ILE A 382 -8.67 -3.29 22.85
N PRO A 383 -7.61 -2.48 22.73
CA PRO A 383 -7.57 -1.12 23.25
C PRO A 383 -8.70 -0.23 22.75
N ASP A 384 -9.31 0.52 23.67
CA ASP A 384 -10.36 1.50 23.39
C ASP A 384 -9.71 2.78 22.83
N LEU A 385 -9.79 3.03 21.53
CA LEU A 385 -9.10 4.12 20.86
C LEU A 385 -10.01 5.31 20.51
N GLN A 386 -11.29 5.04 20.27
CA GLN A 386 -12.28 6.06 19.92
C GLN A 386 -13.71 5.52 20.11
N PRO A 387 -14.72 6.40 20.28
CA PRO A 387 -16.12 5.99 20.24
C PRO A 387 -16.45 5.28 18.93
N GLY A 388 -17.09 4.10 19.02
CA GLY A 388 -17.36 3.24 17.88
C GLY A 388 -18.73 3.46 17.21
N SER A 389 -19.58 4.33 17.78
CA SER A 389 -20.93 4.57 17.26
C SER A 389 -21.42 5.97 17.60
N SER A 390 -22.11 6.59 16.65
CA SER A 390 -22.78 7.89 16.85
C SER A 390 -24.11 7.77 17.62
N ILE A 391 -24.69 6.55 17.73
CA ILE A 391 -26.01 6.32 18.32
C ILE A 391 -26.01 5.29 19.46
N MET A 392 -24.91 4.56 19.68
CA MET A 392 -24.77 3.56 20.74
C MET A 392 -23.67 3.98 21.71
N PRO A 393 -23.98 4.66 22.82
CA PRO A 393 -22.99 5.09 23.80
C PRO A 393 -22.23 3.89 24.37
N GLY A 394 -20.92 4.03 24.51
CA GLY A 394 -20.03 2.98 25.06
C GLY A 394 -19.66 1.85 24.08
N LYS A 395 -20.13 1.88 22.84
CA LYS A 395 -19.67 0.92 21.81
C LYS A 395 -18.29 1.30 21.31
N VAL A 396 -17.34 0.38 21.40
CA VAL A 396 -15.99 0.51 20.85
C VAL A 396 -15.80 -0.54 19.75
N ASN A 397 -15.17 -0.15 18.66
CA ASN A 397 -14.90 -1.03 17.52
C ASN A 397 -13.40 -1.33 17.38
N PRO A 398 -13.01 -2.46 16.78
CA PRO A 398 -11.61 -2.83 16.52
C PRO A 398 -11.05 -2.07 15.32
N VAL A 399 -11.05 -0.72 15.39
CA VAL A 399 -10.81 0.18 14.24
C VAL A 399 -9.45 0.00 13.58
N VAL A 400 -8.41 -0.36 14.36
CA VAL A 400 -7.07 -0.63 13.81
C VAL A 400 -7.09 -1.88 12.94
N CYS A 401 -7.71 -2.95 13.41
CA CYS A 401 -7.85 -4.19 12.62
C CYS A 401 -8.64 -3.93 11.32
N GLU A 402 -9.68 -3.09 11.38
CA GLU A 402 -10.47 -2.72 10.21
C GLU A 402 -9.63 -1.92 9.19
N ALA A 403 -8.86 -0.94 9.65
CA ALA A 403 -7.98 -0.14 8.80
C ALA A 403 -6.90 -1.00 8.13
N VAL A 404 -6.22 -1.88 8.88
CA VAL A 404 -5.21 -2.80 8.34
C VAL A 404 -5.80 -3.70 7.25
N ARG A 405 -7.02 -4.23 7.45
CA ARG A 405 -7.70 -5.06 6.45
C ARG A 405 -8.02 -4.30 5.17
N GLN A 406 -8.38 -3.02 5.26
CA GLN A 406 -8.59 -2.15 4.09
C GLN A 406 -7.27 -1.91 3.34
N VAL A 407 -6.18 -1.64 4.06
CA VAL A 407 -4.83 -1.54 3.47
C VAL A 407 -4.46 -2.82 2.73
N CYS A 408 -4.68 -3.98 3.35
CA CYS A 408 -4.39 -5.26 2.70
C CYS A 408 -5.19 -5.45 1.39
N ALA A 409 -6.46 -5.07 1.37
CA ALA A 409 -7.29 -5.12 0.18
C ALA A 409 -6.75 -4.20 -0.93
N GLN A 410 -6.32 -2.97 -0.58
CA GLN A 410 -5.71 -2.03 -1.53
C GLN A 410 -4.41 -2.60 -2.11
N VAL A 411 -3.52 -3.15 -1.29
CA VAL A 411 -2.25 -3.74 -1.73
C VAL A 411 -2.47 -4.93 -2.69
N ILE A 412 -3.48 -5.77 -2.43
CA ILE A 412 -3.85 -6.86 -3.34
C ILE A 412 -4.32 -6.30 -4.69
N GLY A 413 -5.11 -5.22 -4.69
CA GLY A 413 -5.54 -4.54 -5.91
C GLY A 413 -4.38 -3.91 -6.68
N ASN A 414 -3.44 -3.27 -5.97
CA ASN A 414 -2.23 -2.70 -6.54
C ASN A 414 -1.35 -3.78 -7.21
N ASP A 415 -1.20 -4.95 -6.58
CA ASP A 415 -0.45 -6.07 -7.16
C ASP A 415 -1.05 -6.58 -8.47
N ALA A 416 -2.37 -6.62 -8.58
CA ALA A 416 -3.03 -6.98 -9.84
C ALA A 416 -2.70 -5.97 -10.95
N ALA A 417 -2.66 -4.66 -10.65
CA ALA A 417 -2.27 -3.63 -11.60
C ALA A 417 -0.79 -3.76 -12.00
N VAL A 418 0.11 -4.02 -11.05
CA VAL A 418 1.55 -4.22 -11.30
C VAL A 418 1.79 -5.47 -12.15
N THR A 419 1.13 -6.58 -11.83
CA THR A 419 1.24 -7.84 -12.60
C THR A 419 0.82 -7.65 -14.04
N PHE A 420 -0.33 -6.99 -14.27
CA PHE A 420 -0.80 -6.69 -15.63
C PHE A 420 0.20 -5.77 -16.35
N ALA A 421 0.63 -4.69 -15.70
CA ALA A 421 1.57 -3.73 -16.28
C ALA A 421 2.94 -4.38 -16.61
N GLY A 422 3.43 -5.30 -15.76
CA GLY A 422 4.65 -6.06 -16.02
C GLY A 422 4.59 -6.91 -17.28
N SER A 423 3.40 -7.43 -17.62
CA SER A 423 3.19 -8.24 -18.84
C SER A 423 3.16 -7.45 -20.15
N GLN A 424 3.23 -6.10 -20.10
CA GLN A 424 3.09 -5.19 -21.24
C GLN A 424 4.44 -4.69 -21.78
N GLY A 425 5.52 -5.43 -21.62
CA GLY A 425 6.80 -5.15 -22.26
C GLY A 425 6.74 -5.49 -23.75
N ASP A 426 6.99 -4.49 -24.60
CA ASP A 426 7.06 -4.65 -26.05
C ASP A 426 8.50 -4.44 -26.51
N PHE A 427 9.18 -5.54 -26.92
CA PHE A 427 10.57 -5.54 -27.32
C PHE A 427 11.50 -4.94 -26.26
N GLU A 428 12.14 -3.79 -26.51
CA GLU A 428 13.16 -3.20 -25.68
C GLU A 428 12.63 -2.25 -24.59
N LEU A 429 11.30 -2.07 -24.46
CA LEU A 429 10.75 -1.17 -23.44
C LEU A 429 9.36 -1.59 -22.94
N ASN A 430 9.22 -1.61 -21.62
CA ASN A 430 7.91 -1.63 -20.99
C ASN A 430 7.39 -0.18 -20.84
N VAL A 431 6.18 0.07 -21.36
CA VAL A 431 5.56 1.41 -21.36
C VAL A 431 4.40 1.56 -20.38
N MET A 432 4.45 0.84 -19.26
CA MET A 432 3.50 0.94 -18.13
C MET A 432 4.19 1.39 -16.83
N LEU A 433 5.34 2.04 -16.94
CA LEU A 433 6.21 2.37 -15.80
C LEU A 433 5.54 3.27 -14.76
N PRO A 434 4.81 4.35 -15.11
CA PRO A 434 4.24 5.24 -14.11
C PRO A 434 3.17 4.56 -13.22
N VAL A 435 2.32 3.70 -13.80
CA VAL A 435 1.33 2.96 -13.02
C VAL A 435 1.97 1.90 -12.13
N MET A 436 3.07 1.26 -12.57
CA MET A 436 3.83 0.34 -11.72
C MET A 436 4.48 1.07 -10.55
N ALA A 437 5.13 2.20 -10.81
CA ALA A 437 5.74 3.06 -9.79
C ALA A 437 4.73 3.40 -8.68
N ARG A 438 3.59 3.97 -9.07
CA ARG A 438 2.53 4.35 -8.15
C ARG A 438 2.10 3.19 -7.26
N ASN A 439 1.75 2.06 -7.86
CA ASN A 439 1.16 0.94 -7.12
C ASN A 439 2.18 0.24 -6.21
N VAL A 440 3.45 0.10 -6.64
CA VAL A 440 4.52 -0.48 -5.81
C VAL A 440 4.85 0.44 -4.63
N LEU A 441 5.12 1.72 -4.88
CA LEU A 441 5.49 2.67 -3.84
C LEU A 441 4.35 2.89 -2.82
N GLU A 442 3.10 3.01 -3.29
CA GLU A 442 1.93 3.09 -2.41
C GLU A 442 1.82 1.84 -1.52
N SER A 443 1.99 0.64 -2.09
CA SER A 443 1.89 -0.62 -1.34
C SER A 443 2.94 -0.73 -0.24
N ILE A 444 4.19 -0.34 -0.50
CA ILE A 444 5.26 -0.33 0.50
C ILE A 444 4.92 0.62 1.64
N LYS A 445 4.52 1.86 1.33
CA LYS A 445 4.15 2.89 2.32
C LYS A 445 2.97 2.45 3.19
N LEU A 446 1.93 1.92 2.57
CA LEU A 446 0.72 1.47 3.27
C LEU A 446 1.04 0.31 4.23
N LEU A 447 1.82 -0.68 3.80
CA LEU A 447 2.22 -1.81 4.65
C LEU A 447 3.15 -1.36 5.79
N ALA A 448 4.09 -0.48 5.54
CA ALA A 448 4.97 0.07 6.56
C ALA A 448 4.17 0.83 7.65
N ALA A 449 3.26 1.71 7.24
CA ALA A 449 2.42 2.46 8.17
C ALA A 449 1.47 1.54 8.95
N SER A 450 0.84 0.56 8.29
CA SER A 450 -0.11 -0.35 8.93
C SER A 450 0.56 -1.36 9.86
N GLY A 451 1.79 -1.78 9.57
CA GLY A 451 2.58 -2.63 10.46
C GLY A 451 2.86 -1.95 11.81
N ARG A 452 3.35 -0.70 11.77
CA ARG A 452 3.55 0.12 12.98
C ARG A 452 2.25 0.37 13.73
N LEU A 453 1.20 0.77 12.99
CA LEU A 453 -0.11 1.03 13.58
C LEU A 453 -0.67 -0.21 14.31
N LEU A 454 -0.57 -1.38 13.70
CA LEU A 454 -1.05 -2.64 14.29
C LEU A 454 -0.25 -2.98 15.56
N ALA A 455 1.08 -2.83 15.55
CA ALA A 455 1.93 -3.05 16.70
C ALA A 455 1.57 -2.09 17.84
N ASP A 456 1.67 -0.78 17.60
CA ASP A 456 1.65 0.25 18.64
C ASP A 456 0.25 0.52 19.21
N ARG A 457 -0.78 0.43 18.37
CA ARG A 457 -2.14 0.83 18.74
C ARG A 457 -3.09 -0.34 18.95
N CYS A 458 -2.64 -1.57 18.66
CA CYS A 458 -3.46 -2.77 18.86
C CYS A 458 -2.69 -3.81 19.67
N VAL A 459 -1.65 -4.43 19.09
CA VAL A 459 -0.99 -5.63 19.66
C VAL A 459 -0.43 -5.37 21.06
N VAL A 460 0.32 -4.30 21.26
CA VAL A 460 0.95 -3.97 22.56
C VAL A 460 -0.10 -3.85 23.68
N GLY A 461 -1.26 -3.30 23.38
CA GLY A 461 -2.34 -3.06 24.35
C GLY A 461 -3.36 -4.20 24.47
N LEU A 462 -3.18 -5.36 23.81
CA LEU A 462 -4.07 -6.51 23.96
C LEU A 462 -3.97 -7.11 25.36
N VAL A 463 -5.11 -7.51 25.90
CA VAL A 463 -5.20 -8.22 27.17
C VAL A 463 -6.03 -9.50 26.95
N ALA A 464 -5.51 -10.63 27.39
CA ALA A 464 -6.24 -11.90 27.33
C ALA A 464 -7.35 -11.93 28.39
N ASP A 465 -8.54 -12.43 28.03
CA ASP A 465 -9.57 -12.81 28.99
C ASP A 465 -9.41 -14.32 29.28
N ALA A 466 -8.46 -14.63 30.19
CA ALA A 466 -8.05 -16.02 30.47
C ALA A 466 -9.21 -16.89 30.98
N GLU A 467 -10.15 -16.31 31.73
CA GLU A 467 -11.33 -17.03 32.23
C GLU A 467 -12.27 -17.44 31.08
N VAL A 468 -12.51 -16.54 30.13
CA VAL A 468 -13.32 -16.84 28.95
C VAL A 468 -12.64 -17.85 28.04
N CYS A 469 -11.34 -17.70 27.81
CA CYS A 469 -10.52 -18.66 27.05
C CYS A 469 -10.63 -20.07 27.63
N LEU A 470 -10.44 -20.19 28.96
CA LEU A 470 -10.50 -21.46 29.67
C LEU A 470 -11.91 -22.07 29.60
N ALA A 471 -12.95 -21.27 29.85
CA ALA A 471 -14.32 -21.75 29.82
C ALA A 471 -14.72 -22.33 28.44
N TYR A 472 -14.26 -21.73 27.34
CA TYR A 472 -14.47 -22.30 26.01
C TYR A 472 -13.68 -23.59 25.79
N ALA A 473 -12.44 -23.69 26.31
CA ALA A 473 -11.66 -24.90 26.20
C ALA A 473 -12.29 -26.06 26.99
N GLU A 474 -12.68 -25.82 28.24
CA GLU A 474 -13.33 -26.82 29.10
C GLU A 474 -14.68 -27.29 28.56
N GLY A 475 -15.47 -26.37 27.97
CA GLY A 475 -16.76 -26.69 27.38
C GLY A 475 -16.69 -27.40 26.02
N SER A 476 -15.53 -27.49 25.42
CA SER A 476 -15.35 -28.11 24.11
C SER A 476 -15.42 -29.63 24.17
N PRO A 477 -16.27 -30.30 23.38
CA PRO A 477 -16.29 -31.77 23.33
C PRO A 477 -14.97 -32.38 22.82
N SER A 478 -14.12 -31.60 22.18
CA SER A 478 -12.85 -32.07 21.60
C SER A 478 -11.79 -32.45 22.64
N ILE A 479 -11.94 -32.00 23.90
CA ILE A 479 -11.04 -32.40 25.01
C ILE A 479 -11.13 -33.88 25.38
N VAL A 480 -12.10 -34.61 24.85
CA VAL A 480 -12.21 -36.07 24.95
C VAL A 480 -11.06 -36.79 24.21
N THR A 481 -10.40 -36.12 23.28
CA THR A 481 -9.44 -36.72 22.33
C THR A 481 -8.34 -37.55 23.01
N PRO A 482 -7.65 -37.15 24.12
CA PRO A 482 -6.66 -37.96 24.77
C PRO A 482 -7.21 -39.26 25.37
N LEU A 483 -8.50 -39.31 25.71
CA LEU A 483 -9.15 -40.54 26.24
C LEU A 483 -9.25 -41.64 25.19
N ASN A 484 -9.05 -41.37 23.89
CA ASN A 484 -8.99 -42.37 22.83
C ASN A 484 -7.91 -43.43 23.12
N ARG A 485 -6.80 -43.05 23.78
CA ARG A 485 -5.70 -43.96 24.12
C ARG A 485 -6.10 -45.04 25.17
N HIS A 486 -7.10 -44.73 25.98
CA HIS A 486 -7.55 -45.56 27.08
C HIS A 486 -8.87 -46.27 26.79
N LEU A 487 -9.83 -45.58 26.17
CA LEU A 487 -11.19 -46.04 25.98
C LEU A 487 -11.50 -46.49 24.56
N GLY A 488 -10.68 -46.07 23.58
CA GLY A 488 -10.94 -46.22 22.16
C GLY A 488 -11.79 -45.08 21.59
N TYR A 489 -11.74 -44.91 20.25
CA TYR A 489 -12.37 -43.79 19.52
C TYR A 489 -13.88 -43.78 19.68
N ASP A 490 -14.55 -44.92 19.50
CA ASP A 490 -16.01 -45.01 19.51
C ASP A 490 -16.61 -44.64 20.88
N GLU A 491 -15.97 -45.12 21.95
CA GLU A 491 -16.39 -44.82 23.31
C GLU A 491 -16.17 -43.34 23.64
N ALA A 492 -15.01 -42.81 23.30
CA ALA A 492 -14.71 -41.40 23.49
C ALA A 492 -15.69 -40.50 22.69
N ALA A 493 -16.01 -40.85 21.44
CA ALA A 493 -16.99 -40.15 20.64
C ALA A 493 -18.41 -40.21 21.25
N SER A 494 -18.76 -41.34 21.84
CA SER A 494 -20.03 -41.53 22.56
C SER A 494 -20.11 -40.67 23.83
N ILE A 495 -19.00 -40.58 24.59
CA ILE A 495 -18.86 -39.71 25.78
C ILE A 495 -19.04 -38.26 25.39
N ALA A 496 -18.34 -37.79 24.33
CA ALA A 496 -18.47 -36.41 23.85
C ALA A 496 -19.90 -36.05 23.45
N LYS A 497 -20.59 -36.94 22.72
CA LYS A 497 -22.00 -36.73 22.34
C LYS A 497 -22.92 -36.65 23.55
N GLU A 498 -22.70 -37.50 24.54
CA GLU A 498 -23.52 -37.52 25.78
C GLU A 498 -23.29 -36.25 26.60
N ALA A 499 -22.03 -35.84 26.77
CA ALA A 499 -21.64 -34.63 27.48
C ALA A 499 -22.32 -33.40 26.87
N LEU A 500 -22.25 -33.27 25.53
CA LEU A 500 -22.90 -32.18 24.80
C LEU A 500 -24.45 -32.22 24.94
N ALA A 501 -25.04 -33.38 24.77
CA ALA A 501 -26.52 -33.53 24.86
C ALA A 501 -27.08 -33.25 26.27
N LYS A 502 -26.33 -33.61 27.29
CA LYS A 502 -26.73 -33.42 28.71
C LYS A 502 -26.24 -32.10 29.29
N GLN A 503 -25.39 -31.36 28.57
CA GLN A 503 -24.73 -30.13 29.04
C GLN A 503 -23.92 -30.37 30.34
N VAL A 504 -23.20 -31.47 30.41
CA VAL A 504 -22.31 -31.85 31.52
C VAL A 504 -20.87 -32.00 31.01
N SER A 505 -19.91 -32.01 31.92
CA SER A 505 -18.49 -32.18 31.58
C SER A 505 -18.18 -33.59 31.08
N ILE A 506 -17.11 -33.73 30.29
CA ILE A 506 -16.55 -35.01 29.86
C ILE A 506 -16.25 -35.87 31.08
N ARG A 507 -15.68 -35.31 32.16
CA ARG A 507 -15.36 -35.98 33.40
C ARG A 507 -16.62 -36.63 34.04
N GLU A 508 -17.72 -35.85 34.14
CA GLU A 508 -18.97 -36.35 34.72
C GLU A 508 -19.52 -37.56 33.95
N VAL A 509 -19.46 -37.54 32.62
CA VAL A 509 -19.89 -38.67 31.80
C VAL A 509 -18.98 -39.88 31.99
N VAL A 510 -17.67 -39.69 32.02
CA VAL A 510 -16.68 -40.80 32.27
C VAL A 510 -16.95 -41.48 33.60
N VAL A 511 -17.18 -40.68 34.66
CA VAL A 511 -17.50 -41.19 36.00
C VAL A 511 -18.87 -41.91 36.00
N ALA A 512 -19.90 -41.28 35.44
CA ALA A 512 -21.28 -41.84 35.39
C ALA A 512 -21.34 -43.16 34.60
N ARG A 513 -20.48 -43.38 33.64
CA ARG A 513 -20.36 -44.65 32.89
C ARG A 513 -19.57 -45.72 33.62
N GLY A 514 -19.05 -45.43 34.79
CA GLY A 514 -18.31 -46.40 35.61
C GLY A 514 -16.94 -46.80 35.05
N HIS A 515 -16.32 -45.97 34.21
CA HIS A 515 -15.00 -46.28 33.65
C HIS A 515 -13.88 -46.32 34.73
N LEU A 516 -14.05 -45.55 35.83
CA LEU A 516 -13.16 -45.57 36.97
C LEU A 516 -13.40 -46.84 37.82
N ASP A 517 -14.67 -47.14 38.13
CA ASP A 517 -15.10 -48.27 38.95
C ASP A 517 -14.70 -49.62 38.29
N SER A 518 -14.78 -49.70 36.98
CA SER A 518 -14.40 -50.90 36.21
C SER A 518 -12.88 -51.07 36.06
N GLY A 519 -12.07 -50.10 36.49
CA GLY A 519 -10.60 -50.11 36.32
C GLY A 519 -10.12 -49.94 34.89
N ARG A 520 -11.00 -49.55 33.94
CA ARG A 520 -10.62 -49.24 32.55
C ARG A 520 -9.80 -47.97 32.48
N LEU A 521 -9.97 -47.07 33.46
CA LEU A 521 -9.26 -45.79 33.56
C LEU A 521 -9.00 -45.54 35.06
N THR A 522 -7.82 -45.09 35.41
CA THR A 522 -7.53 -44.58 36.75
C THR A 522 -7.84 -43.10 36.85
N GLU A 523 -8.07 -42.61 38.08
CA GLU A 523 -8.32 -41.17 38.30
C GLU A 523 -7.13 -40.32 37.81
N THR A 524 -5.91 -40.76 38.12
CA THR A 524 -4.70 -40.08 37.60
C THR A 524 -4.66 -40.02 36.07
N GLN A 525 -5.01 -41.11 35.39
CA GLN A 525 -5.07 -41.11 33.92
C GLN A 525 -6.16 -40.19 33.37
N LEU A 526 -7.29 -40.09 34.08
CA LEU A 526 -8.35 -39.14 33.71
C LEU A 526 -7.92 -37.70 33.90
N ASP A 527 -7.27 -37.39 35.04
CA ASP A 527 -6.71 -36.07 35.32
C ASP A 527 -5.67 -35.66 34.28
N GLU A 528 -4.73 -36.56 33.98
CA GLU A 528 -3.71 -36.32 32.95
C GLU A 528 -4.31 -36.15 31.54
N ALA A 529 -5.32 -36.95 31.21
CA ALA A 529 -5.99 -36.87 29.91
C ALA A 529 -6.83 -35.62 29.74
N LEU A 530 -7.34 -35.02 30.82
CA LEU A 530 -8.15 -33.80 30.82
C LEU A 530 -7.36 -32.54 31.23
N ASP A 531 -6.03 -32.65 31.41
CA ASP A 531 -5.17 -31.48 31.61
C ASP A 531 -5.04 -30.69 30.29
N LEU A 532 -5.77 -29.58 30.22
CA LEU A 532 -5.86 -28.78 28.99
C LEU A 532 -4.52 -28.18 28.58
N LEU A 533 -3.70 -27.74 29.54
CA LEU A 533 -2.36 -27.19 29.23
C LEU A 533 -1.44 -28.29 28.68
N ARG A 534 -1.49 -29.47 29.27
CA ARG A 534 -0.72 -30.64 28.78
C ARG A 534 -1.12 -31.06 27.35
N MET A 535 -2.43 -30.85 26.98
CA MET A 535 -2.89 -31.14 25.61
C MET A 535 -2.26 -30.23 24.56
N THR A 536 -1.74 -29.07 24.95
CA THR A 536 -1.15 -28.08 24.01
C THR A 536 0.30 -28.40 23.66
N HIS A 537 0.91 -29.37 24.32
CA HIS A 537 2.31 -29.79 24.11
C HIS A 537 2.37 -31.28 23.86
N PRO A 538 3.26 -31.78 22.96
CA PRO A 538 3.40 -33.23 22.67
C PRO A 538 4.03 -34.02 23.80
#